data_96ef0e07e21f874605781f6aae85c689
#
_entry.id   96ef0e07e21f874605781f6aae85c689
#
_cell.length_a   1.000
_cell.length_b   1.000
_cell.length_c   1.000
_cell.angle_alpha   90.00
_cell.angle_beta   90.00
_cell.angle_gamma   90.00
#
_symmetry.space_group_name_H-M   'P 1'
#
loop_
_entity.id
_entity.type
_entity.pdbx_description
1 polymer ?
#
loop_
_entity_poly.entity_id
_entity_poly.type
_entity_poly.pdbx_seq_one_letter_code
_entity_poly.pdbx_strand_id
1 'polypeptide(L)'
;MAGQILPDGRIGVGILQTWESQVSVDDFKIAADIKAWADQYKPRQICFDKYATQTIAERLANAGCVTQDISGMQFYQACTDLKDALDNARLVHKGQDTWIQQMNNCAVKQNDSSWRIIKRSSGGDISGAISTAMVVTMLMKPQQTAMIYAE
;
A
#
# COMPACT_ATOMS: atom_id res chain seq x y z
N MET A 1 0.80 0.23 6.69
CA MET A 1 1.29 1.38 5.90
C MET A 1 0.18 2.40 5.75
N ALA A 2 0.47 3.66 5.92
CA ALA A 2 -0.42 4.77 5.57
C ALA A 2 0.32 5.75 4.66
N GLY A 3 -0.44 6.55 3.90
CA GLY A 3 0.13 7.61 3.08
C GLY A 3 -0.88 8.71 2.80
N GLN A 4 -0.35 9.87 2.45
CA GLN A 4 -1.13 11.06 2.12
C GLN A 4 -0.35 11.97 1.15
N ILE A 5 -1.07 12.82 0.44
CA ILE A 5 -0.45 13.91 -0.30
C ILE A 5 -0.09 15.01 0.69
N LEU A 6 1.16 15.42 0.68
CA LEU A 6 1.67 16.52 1.51
C LEU A 6 1.33 17.87 0.88
N PRO A 7 1.39 18.99 1.65
CA PRO A 7 1.08 20.32 1.12
C PRO A 7 1.94 20.76 -0.07
N ASP A 8 3.14 20.22 -0.21
CA ASP A 8 4.06 20.47 -1.32
C ASP A 8 3.82 19.53 -2.54
N GLY A 9 2.78 18.69 -2.50
CA GLY A 9 2.40 17.77 -3.56
C GLY A 9 3.15 16.44 -3.54
N ARG A 10 4.12 16.25 -2.65
CA ARG A 10 4.82 14.95 -2.50
C ARG A 10 3.96 13.94 -1.76
N ILE A 11 4.30 12.67 -1.88
CA ILE A 11 3.62 11.55 -1.24
C ILE A 11 4.35 11.20 0.04
N GLY A 12 3.71 11.44 1.19
CA GLY A 12 4.22 11.01 2.48
C GLY A 12 3.73 9.61 2.82
N VAL A 13 4.64 8.71 3.24
CA VAL A 13 4.32 7.35 3.67
C VAL A 13 4.95 7.01 5.01
N GLY A 14 4.32 6.08 5.74
CA GLY A 14 4.86 5.57 7.00
C GLY A 14 4.19 4.27 7.42
N ILE A 15 4.94 3.39 8.07
CA ILE A 15 4.41 2.19 8.69
C ILE A 15 3.66 2.60 9.96
N LEU A 16 2.40 2.19 10.08
CA LEU A 16 1.62 2.33 11.31
C LEU A 16 1.87 1.15 12.24
N GLN A 17 1.86 -0.06 11.68
CA GLN A 17 2.00 -1.30 12.42
C GLN A 17 2.46 -2.42 11.50
N THR A 18 3.17 -3.40 12.06
CA THR A 18 3.51 -4.68 11.45
C THR A 18 3.00 -5.81 12.34
N TRP A 19 2.69 -6.94 11.73
CA TRP A 19 2.30 -8.16 12.43
C TRP A 19 3.20 -9.29 11.94
N GLU A 20 3.87 -9.96 12.89
CA GLU A 20 4.79 -11.05 12.61
C GLU A 20 4.41 -12.26 13.47
N SER A 21 4.53 -13.45 12.90
CA SER A 21 4.33 -14.70 13.62
C SER A 21 5.16 -15.80 12.97
N GLN A 22 5.72 -16.68 13.80
CA GLN A 22 6.48 -17.84 13.33
C GLN A 22 5.57 -18.97 12.85
N VAL A 23 4.31 -18.96 13.22
CA VAL A 23 3.35 -20.03 12.89
C VAL A 23 2.27 -19.54 11.93
N SER A 24 1.45 -18.60 12.38
CA SER A 24 0.41 -17.96 11.57
C SER A 24 0.02 -16.63 12.21
N VAL A 25 -0.39 -15.67 11.39
CA VAL A 25 -0.96 -14.43 11.87
C VAL A 25 -2.46 -14.60 12.14
N ASP A 26 -2.97 -13.89 13.14
CA ASP A 26 -4.39 -13.88 13.48
C ASP A 26 -5.10 -12.80 12.64
N ASP A 27 -5.83 -13.24 11.62
CA ASP A 27 -6.56 -12.35 10.70
C ASP A 27 -7.62 -11.51 11.40
N PHE A 28 -8.25 -12.03 12.48
CA PHE A 28 -9.23 -11.27 13.27
C PHE A 28 -8.55 -10.10 13.99
N LYS A 29 -7.42 -10.41 14.65
CA LYS A 29 -6.64 -9.39 15.34
C LYS A 29 -6.13 -8.31 14.37
N ILE A 30 -5.58 -8.72 13.23
CA ILE A 30 -5.10 -7.79 12.20
C ILE A 30 -6.24 -6.90 11.72
N ALA A 31 -7.40 -7.47 11.38
CA ALA A 31 -8.55 -6.69 10.94
C ALA A 31 -9.03 -5.70 12.02
N ALA A 32 -9.07 -6.10 13.30
CA ALA A 32 -9.44 -5.24 14.40
C ALA A 32 -8.45 -4.09 14.60
N ASP A 33 -7.15 -4.36 14.56
CA ASP A 33 -6.10 -3.35 14.68
C ASP A 33 -6.17 -2.34 13.50
N ILE A 34 -6.35 -2.83 12.26
CA ILE A 34 -6.51 -1.96 11.08
C ILE A 34 -7.79 -1.11 11.21
N LYS A 35 -8.89 -1.70 11.70
CA LYS A 35 -10.13 -0.96 11.93
C LYS A 35 -9.93 0.17 12.94
N ALA A 36 -9.19 -0.07 14.03
CA ALA A 36 -8.87 0.96 15.01
C ALA A 36 -8.08 2.13 14.38
N TRP A 37 -7.09 1.82 13.54
CA TRP A 37 -6.37 2.84 12.76
C TRP A 37 -7.30 3.58 11.79
N ALA A 38 -8.20 2.87 11.11
CA ALA A 38 -9.17 3.48 10.19
C ALA A 38 -10.14 4.41 10.93
N ASP A 39 -10.56 4.07 12.12
CA ASP A 39 -11.43 4.94 12.95
C ASP A 39 -10.71 6.21 13.42
N GLN A 40 -9.41 6.10 13.67
CA GLN A 40 -8.59 7.25 14.08
C GLN A 40 -8.29 8.20 12.92
N TYR A 41 -7.84 7.67 11.77
CA TYR A 41 -7.34 8.48 10.65
C TYR A 41 -8.34 8.71 9.53
N LYS A 42 -9.48 8.00 9.54
CA LYS A 42 -10.55 8.10 8.52
C LYS A 42 -10.01 8.05 7.09
N PRO A 43 -9.24 7.00 6.73
CA PRO A 43 -8.69 6.88 5.39
C PRO A 43 -9.83 6.79 4.38
N ARG A 44 -9.60 7.32 3.17
CA ARG A 44 -10.58 7.21 2.08
C ARG A 44 -10.82 5.75 1.70
N GLN A 45 -9.76 4.94 1.71
CA GLN A 45 -9.84 3.51 1.38
C GLN A 45 -8.64 2.76 1.95
N ILE A 46 -8.77 1.44 2.02
CA ILE A 46 -7.75 0.49 2.45
C ILE A 46 -7.43 -0.42 1.27
N CYS A 47 -6.18 -0.38 0.81
CA CYS A 47 -5.71 -1.23 -0.29
C CYS A 47 -5.23 -2.59 0.22
N PHE A 48 -5.49 -3.63 -0.55
CA PHE A 48 -5.10 -4.99 -0.23
C PHE A 48 -4.70 -5.81 -1.48
N ASP A 49 -4.03 -6.93 -1.28
CA ASP A 49 -3.74 -7.94 -2.31
C ASP A 49 -4.65 -9.15 -2.05
N LYS A 50 -5.59 -9.41 -2.94
CA LYS A 50 -6.56 -10.52 -2.77
C LYS A 50 -5.89 -11.89 -2.62
N TYR A 51 -4.71 -12.09 -3.19
CA TYR A 51 -4.00 -13.36 -3.08
C TYR A 51 -3.35 -13.58 -1.71
N ALA A 52 -3.18 -12.52 -0.91
CA ALA A 52 -2.53 -12.59 0.39
C ALA A 52 -3.46 -12.24 1.55
N THR A 53 -4.39 -11.29 1.37
CA THR A 53 -5.12 -10.66 2.49
C THR A 53 -6.61 -10.50 2.24
N GLN A 54 -7.21 -11.33 1.36
CA GLN A 54 -8.64 -11.30 1.02
C GLN A 54 -9.54 -11.36 2.27
N THR A 55 -9.28 -12.32 3.16
CA THR A 55 -10.10 -12.52 4.38
C THR A 55 -10.09 -11.29 5.29
N ILE A 56 -8.93 -10.64 5.43
CA ILE A 56 -8.80 -9.42 6.23
C ILE A 56 -9.61 -8.28 5.57
N ALA A 57 -9.51 -8.14 4.25
CA ALA A 57 -10.23 -7.12 3.50
C ALA A 57 -11.75 -7.29 3.59
N GLU A 58 -12.27 -8.52 3.51
CA GLU A 58 -13.69 -8.82 3.69
C GLU A 58 -14.20 -8.43 5.08
N ARG A 59 -13.42 -8.73 6.13
CA ARG A 59 -13.75 -8.29 7.49
C ARG A 59 -13.80 -6.77 7.63
N LEU A 60 -12.85 -6.08 7.03
CA LEU A 60 -12.82 -4.61 7.04
C LEU A 60 -14.00 -4.01 6.26
N ALA A 61 -14.35 -4.60 5.10
CA ALA A 61 -15.53 -4.19 4.33
C ALA A 61 -16.82 -4.38 5.13
N ASN A 62 -16.98 -5.53 5.79
CA ASN A 62 -18.12 -5.80 6.69
C ASN A 62 -18.18 -4.84 7.90
N ALA A 63 -17.03 -4.31 8.32
CA ALA A 63 -16.93 -3.30 9.37
C ALA A 63 -17.10 -1.85 8.83
N GLY A 64 -17.52 -1.67 7.59
CA GLY A 64 -17.82 -0.38 6.97
C GLY A 64 -16.62 0.36 6.39
N CYS A 65 -15.47 -0.29 6.25
CA CYS A 65 -14.31 0.30 5.56
C CYS A 65 -14.46 0.15 4.05
N VAL A 66 -14.02 1.16 3.30
CA VAL A 66 -13.89 1.06 1.84
C VAL A 66 -12.59 0.33 1.53
N THR A 67 -12.67 -0.83 0.86
CA THR A 67 -11.52 -1.64 0.49
C THR A 67 -11.31 -1.66 -1.02
N GLN A 68 -10.04 -1.72 -1.46
CA GLN A 68 -9.65 -1.73 -2.86
C GLN A 68 -8.59 -2.79 -3.11
N ASP A 69 -8.90 -3.77 -3.97
CA ASP A 69 -7.94 -4.76 -4.44
C ASP A 69 -6.91 -4.12 -5.39
N ILE A 70 -5.63 -4.31 -5.09
CA ILE A 70 -4.49 -3.90 -5.92
C ILE A 70 -3.63 -5.13 -6.20
N SER A 71 -4.15 -6.03 -6.99
CA SER A 71 -3.45 -7.27 -7.35
C SER A 71 -3.31 -7.43 -8.88
N GLY A 72 -2.54 -8.41 -9.32
CA GLY A 72 -2.34 -8.70 -10.74
C GLY A 72 -1.79 -7.49 -11.51
N MET A 73 -2.43 -7.12 -12.60
CA MET A 73 -2.01 -5.98 -13.45
C MET A 73 -2.03 -4.65 -12.71
N GLN A 74 -2.92 -4.46 -11.75
CA GLN A 74 -2.95 -3.23 -10.93
C GLN A 74 -1.70 -3.13 -10.05
N PHE A 75 -1.19 -4.25 -9.54
CA PHE A 75 0.06 -4.25 -8.79
C PHE A 75 1.27 -3.96 -9.69
N TYR A 76 1.27 -4.38 -10.94
CA TYR A 76 2.33 -4.00 -11.89
C TYR A 76 2.34 -2.48 -12.13
N GLN A 77 1.17 -1.88 -12.30
CA GLN A 77 1.06 -0.43 -12.38
C GLN A 77 1.54 0.24 -11.09
N ALA A 78 1.17 -0.31 -9.92
CA ALA A 78 1.61 0.21 -8.63
C ALA A 78 3.15 0.19 -8.47
N CYS A 79 3.81 -0.85 -8.97
CA CYS A 79 5.28 -0.89 -9.01
C CYS A 79 5.86 0.20 -9.91
N THR A 80 5.27 0.43 -11.07
CA THR A 80 5.69 1.50 -12.00
C THR A 80 5.51 2.88 -11.38
N ASP A 81 4.38 3.12 -10.73
CA ASP A 81 4.07 4.38 -10.05
C ASP A 81 5.04 4.64 -8.88
N LEU A 82 5.37 3.58 -8.11
CA LEU A 82 6.37 3.67 -7.05
C LEU A 82 7.74 4.05 -7.61
N LYS A 83 8.16 3.39 -8.70
CA LYS A 83 9.44 3.71 -9.35
C LYS A 83 9.46 5.16 -9.81
N ASP A 84 8.41 5.63 -10.47
CA ASP A 84 8.30 7.02 -10.91
C ASP A 84 8.36 8.01 -9.73
N ALA A 85 7.68 7.70 -8.62
CA ALA A 85 7.72 8.54 -7.41
C ALA A 85 9.13 8.59 -6.77
N LEU A 86 9.88 7.49 -6.83
CA LEU A 86 11.26 7.43 -6.34
C LEU A 86 12.21 8.21 -7.27
N ASP A 87 12.16 7.94 -8.58
CA ASP A 87 13.04 8.56 -9.57
C ASP A 87 12.88 10.09 -9.62
N ASN A 88 11.68 10.59 -9.34
CA ASN A 88 11.35 12.02 -9.34
C ASN A 88 11.36 12.65 -7.93
N ALA A 89 11.91 11.97 -6.92
CA ALA A 89 12.01 12.44 -5.54
C ALA A 89 10.66 12.92 -4.93
N ARG A 90 9.56 12.28 -5.37
CA ARG A 90 8.20 12.60 -4.90
C ARG A 90 7.77 11.82 -3.66
N LEU A 91 8.55 10.82 -3.24
CA LEU A 91 8.27 10.02 -2.05
C LEU A 91 8.99 10.59 -0.83
N VAL A 92 8.26 10.75 0.27
CA VAL A 92 8.79 11.17 1.57
C VAL A 92 8.41 10.14 2.63
N HIS A 93 9.36 9.75 3.45
CA HIS A 93 9.16 8.81 4.56
C HIS A 93 9.83 9.31 5.84
N LYS A 94 9.41 8.76 6.99
CA LYS A 94 9.91 9.17 8.32
C LYS A 94 11.29 8.61 8.69
N GLY A 95 11.96 7.87 7.80
CA GLY A 95 13.23 7.21 8.12
C GLY A 95 13.08 5.99 9.04
N GLN A 96 11.93 5.32 9.05
CA GLN A 96 11.71 4.12 9.87
C GLN A 96 12.61 2.98 9.39
N ASP A 97 13.46 2.45 10.27
CA ASP A 97 14.44 1.39 9.95
C ASP A 97 13.77 0.16 9.32
N THR A 98 12.64 -0.26 9.85
CA THR A 98 11.85 -1.37 9.28
C THR A 98 11.47 -1.12 7.83
N TRP A 99 11.01 0.11 7.49
CA TRP A 99 10.66 0.46 6.13
C TRP A 99 11.88 0.44 5.20
N ILE A 100 12.99 1.04 5.66
CA ILE A 100 14.26 1.09 4.90
C ILE A 100 14.77 -0.32 4.63
N GLN A 101 14.76 -1.19 5.64
CA GLN A 101 15.18 -2.58 5.52
C GLN A 101 14.30 -3.34 4.50
N GLN A 102 12.98 -3.19 4.57
CA GLN A 102 12.05 -3.85 3.66
C GLN A 102 12.20 -3.36 2.22
N MET A 103 12.47 -2.08 2.02
CA MET A 103 12.79 -1.54 0.68
C MET A 103 14.11 -2.12 0.15
N ASN A 104 15.15 -2.22 0.98
CA ASN A 104 16.44 -2.80 0.61
C ASN A 104 16.38 -4.31 0.34
N ASN A 105 15.44 -5.03 0.96
CA ASN A 105 15.21 -6.46 0.72
C ASN A 105 14.58 -6.74 -0.65
N CYS A 106 14.00 -5.73 -1.30
CA CYS A 106 13.24 -5.93 -2.53
C CYS A 106 14.13 -6.39 -3.67
N ALA A 107 13.82 -7.56 -4.24
CA ALA A 107 14.26 -7.91 -5.58
C ALA A 107 13.30 -7.32 -6.61
N VAL A 108 13.83 -6.86 -7.71
CA VAL A 108 13.06 -6.32 -8.83
C VAL A 108 13.34 -7.10 -10.11
N LYS A 109 12.34 -7.22 -10.95
CA LYS A 109 12.48 -7.67 -12.32
C LYS A 109 12.20 -6.50 -13.26
N GLN A 110 13.14 -6.24 -14.11
CA GLN A 110 13.02 -5.24 -15.17
C GLN A 110 13.17 -5.91 -16.52
N ASN A 111 12.32 -5.55 -17.45
CA ASN A 111 12.45 -5.81 -18.89
C ASN A 111 12.15 -4.50 -19.63
N ASP A 112 12.20 -4.53 -20.95
CA ASP A 112 12.07 -3.33 -21.81
C ASP A 112 10.75 -2.56 -21.58
N SER A 113 9.72 -3.22 -21.04
CA SER A 113 8.37 -2.64 -20.91
C SER A 113 7.83 -2.62 -19.48
N SER A 114 8.48 -3.24 -18.50
CA SER A 114 7.96 -3.33 -17.14
C SER A 114 9.03 -3.38 -16.06
N TRP A 115 8.69 -2.83 -14.90
CA TRP A 115 9.45 -2.91 -13.67
C TRP A 115 8.50 -3.40 -12.56
N ARG A 116 8.92 -4.40 -11.79
CA ARG A 116 8.09 -4.92 -10.70
C ARG A 116 8.90 -5.50 -9.55
N ILE A 117 8.34 -5.41 -8.37
CA ILE A 117 8.84 -6.10 -7.17
C ILE A 117 8.53 -7.60 -7.26
N ILE A 118 9.50 -8.44 -6.91
CA ILE A 118 9.37 -9.91 -6.96
C ILE A 118 9.52 -10.49 -5.56
N LYS A 119 8.46 -11.10 -5.02
CA LYS A 119 8.48 -11.72 -3.69
C LYS A 119 9.51 -12.85 -3.56
N ARG A 120 9.59 -13.76 -4.55
CA ARG A 120 10.41 -14.99 -4.48
C ARG A 120 11.91 -14.76 -4.41
N SER A 121 12.41 -13.65 -4.92
CA SER A 121 13.84 -13.34 -4.99
C SER A 121 14.25 -12.27 -3.98
N SER A 122 13.33 -11.80 -3.16
CA SER A 122 13.60 -10.81 -2.14
C SER A 122 14.33 -11.40 -0.94
N GLY A 123 15.24 -10.65 -0.35
CA GLY A 123 16.14 -11.12 0.71
C GLY A 123 15.52 -11.16 2.12
N GLY A 124 14.21 -10.94 2.25
CA GLY A 124 13.49 -10.94 3.53
C GLY A 124 12.07 -10.41 3.38
N ASP A 125 11.48 -9.92 4.47
CA ASP A 125 10.17 -9.28 4.42
C ASP A 125 10.21 -8.00 3.57
N ILE A 126 9.20 -7.86 2.70
CA ILE A 126 9.00 -6.73 1.79
C ILE A 126 7.57 -6.19 1.86
N SER A 127 6.81 -6.55 2.89
CA SER A 127 5.40 -6.16 3.03
C SER A 127 5.20 -4.64 3.02
N GLY A 128 6.12 -3.90 3.64
CA GLY A 128 6.11 -2.43 3.61
C GLY A 128 6.36 -1.85 2.23
N ALA A 129 7.25 -2.45 1.43
CA ALA A 129 7.50 -2.01 0.07
C ALA A 129 6.29 -2.26 -0.85
N ILE A 130 5.66 -3.44 -0.73
CA ILE A 130 4.42 -3.78 -1.44
C ILE A 130 3.29 -2.80 -1.06
N SER A 131 3.11 -2.57 0.24
CA SER A 131 2.10 -1.64 0.74
C SER A 131 2.38 -0.20 0.31
N THR A 132 3.66 0.20 0.22
CA THR A 132 4.05 1.52 -0.31
C THR A 132 3.64 1.67 -1.76
N ALA A 133 3.90 0.66 -2.61
CA ALA A 133 3.49 0.69 -4.02
C ALA A 133 1.97 0.86 -4.15
N MET A 134 1.19 0.11 -3.36
CA MET A 134 -0.28 0.22 -3.35
C MET A 134 -0.77 1.61 -2.93
N VAL A 135 -0.18 2.18 -1.90
CA VAL A 135 -0.54 3.53 -1.41
C VAL A 135 -0.18 4.58 -2.45
N VAL A 136 1.02 4.51 -3.02
CA VAL A 136 1.49 5.47 -4.03
C VAL A 136 0.59 5.47 -5.25
N THR A 137 0.28 4.32 -5.84
CA THR A 137 -0.57 4.25 -7.04
C THR A 137 -1.97 4.85 -6.78
N MET A 138 -2.52 4.66 -5.59
CA MET A 138 -3.84 5.22 -5.26
C MET A 138 -3.81 6.72 -5.01
N LEU A 139 -2.73 7.24 -4.46
CA LEU A 139 -2.56 8.68 -4.26
C LEU A 139 -2.22 9.43 -5.56
N MET A 140 -1.62 8.74 -6.53
CA MET A 140 -1.34 9.30 -7.86
C MET A 140 -2.56 9.34 -8.79
N LYS A 141 -3.59 8.54 -8.51
CA LYS A 141 -4.84 8.58 -9.30
C LYS A 141 -5.53 9.94 -9.12
N PRO A 142 -6.04 10.54 -10.22
CA PRO A 142 -6.84 11.75 -10.14
C PRO A 142 -8.01 11.56 -9.16
N GLN A 143 -8.24 12.56 -8.31
CA GLN A 143 -9.43 12.57 -7.47
C GLN A 143 -10.65 12.72 -8.40
N GLN A 144 -11.55 11.75 -8.40
CA GLN A 144 -12.83 11.94 -9.05
C GLN A 144 -13.59 13.01 -8.25
N THR A 145 -13.64 14.21 -8.80
CA THR A 145 -14.56 15.24 -8.34
C THR A 145 -15.96 14.81 -8.77
N ALA A 146 -16.88 14.66 -7.82
CA ALA A 146 -18.26 14.39 -8.15
C ALA A 146 -18.77 15.49 -9.09
N MET A 147 -19.11 15.14 -10.33
CA MET A 147 -19.80 16.06 -11.23
C MET A 147 -21.30 15.99 -10.92
N ILE A 148 -21.86 17.11 -10.50
CA ILE A 148 -23.30 17.28 -10.38
C ILE A 148 -23.77 17.75 -11.75
N TYR A 149 -24.50 16.90 -12.45
CA TYR A 149 -25.25 17.32 -13.65
C TYR A 149 -26.59 17.84 -13.16
N ALA A 150 -26.86 19.14 -13.36
CA ALA A 150 -28.22 19.67 -13.28
C ALA A 150 -28.85 19.58 -14.68
N GLU A 151 -29.97 18.87 -14.79
CA GLU A 151 -30.85 18.95 -15.96
C GLU A 151 -31.71 20.21 -15.90
#